data_561f5921d789633efdf5ee527e9ae532
#
_entry.id   561f5921d789633efdf5ee527e9ae532
#
_cell.length_a   1.000
_cell.length_b   1.000
_cell.length_c   1.000
_cell.angle_alpha   90.00
_cell.angle_beta   90.00
_cell.angle_gamma   90.00
#
_symmetry.space_group_name_H-M   'P 1'
#
loop_
_entity.id
_entity.type
_entity.pdbx_description
1 polymer ?
#
loop_
_entity_poly.entity_id
_entity_poly.type
_entity_poly.pdbx_seq_one_letter_code
_entity_poly.pdbx_strand_id
1 'polypeptide(L)'
;LAPALWEGIEFAPTYPMADSLVKVVREKENPDVVIISVHGGIGELEEHRIENPAMFLAANVKGVDLVIAGHDHRRFAEKVWNGEDSVLVMDGGSRAKLLSEVKVSFKKKGGKVYDKSVEGELVSMKDVPQNEVFDAHFAADGKVVEDFVNVKVGEITEDLNFGEALDGMCGYMDFVHLVQLVSTGADVSISAPLATSGGVPKGDVLYKNLFDLYRYENQLYVITMSGRELKDYLENSFD
;
A
#
# COMPACT_ATOMS: atom_id res chain seq x y z
N LEU A 1 -8.36 -7.12 11.75
CA LEU A 1 -8.00 -6.22 12.87
C LEU A 1 -8.92 -6.50 14.06
N ALA A 2 -8.38 -6.46 15.29
CA ALA A 2 -9.17 -6.64 16.50
C ALA A 2 -10.23 -5.52 16.62
N PRO A 3 -11.49 -5.84 17.01
CA PRO A 3 -12.56 -4.85 17.12
C PRO A 3 -12.21 -3.64 17.98
N ALA A 4 -11.40 -3.82 19.02
CA ALA A 4 -10.94 -2.75 19.90
C ALA A 4 -10.10 -1.67 19.18
N LEU A 5 -9.50 -1.98 18.01
CA LEU A 5 -8.69 -1.03 17.24
C LEU A 5 -9.53 -0.04 16.42
N TRP A 6 -10.82 -0.31 16.25
CA TRP A 6 -11.73 0.54 15.48
C TRP A 6 -13.04 0.82 16.22
N GLU A 7 -13.06 0.62 17.55
CA GLU A 7 -14.21 0.94 18.39
C GLU A 7 -14.56 2.45 18.26
N GLY A 8 -15.83 2.74 18.01
CA GLY A 8 -16.33 4.10 17.80
C GLY A 8 -16.06 4.67 16.40
N ILE A 9 -15.51 3.88 15.47
CA ILE A 9 -15.31 4.28 14.07
C ILE A 9 -16.41 3.67 13.21
N GLU A 10 -17.07 4.50 12.41
CA GLU A 10 -18.02 4.06 11.40
C GLU A 10 -17.39 4.10 10.01
N PHE A 11 -17.59 3.03 9.23
CA PHE A 11 -17.09 2.93 7.87
C PHE A 11 -18.20 3.21 6.87
N ALA A 12 -17.94 4.11 5.94
CA ALA A 12 -18.84 4.42 4.83
C ALA A 12 -18.22 4.03 3.49
N PRO A 13 -19.02 3.60 2.49
CA PRO A 13 -18.50 3.32 1.16
C PRO A 13 -17.85 4.54 0.53
N THR A 14 -16.67 4.37 -0.06
CA THR A 14 -15.82 5.46 -0.56
C THR A 14 -16.52 6.31 -1.61
N TYR A 15 -17.19 5.70 -2.60
CA TYR A 15 -17.80 6.44 -3.71
C TYR A 15 -18.95 7.34 -3.28
N PRO A 16 -20.02 6.85 -2.61
CA PRO A 16 -21.12 7.74 -2.21
C PRO A 16 -20.66 8.88 -1.31
N MET A 17 -19.66 8.63 -0.46
CA MET A 17 -19.10 9.64 0.40
C MET A 17 -18.31 10.69 -0.40
N ALA A 18 -17.45 10.27 -1.32
CA ALA A 18 -16.68 11.18 -2.18
C ALA A 18 -17.61 12.07 -3.04
N ASP A 19 -18.62 11.47 -3.67
CA ASP A 19 -19.60 12.20 -4.49
C ASP A 19 -20.36 13.26 -3.67
N SER A 20 -20.83 12.89 -2.48
CA SER A 20 -21.51 13.81 -1.57
C SER A 20 -20.59 14.95 -1.09
N LEU A 21 -19.35 14.62 -0.68
CA LEU A 21 -18.40 15.63 -0.18
C LEU A 21 -17.97 16.60 -1.29
N VAL A 22 -17.70 16.13 -2.49
CA VAL A 22 -17.31 16.98 -3.62
C VAL A 22 -18.43 17.95 -3.96
N LYS A 23 -19.70 17.52 -3.97
CA LYS A 23 -20.86 18.41 -4.15
C LYS A 23 -20.91 19.52 -3.09
N VAL A 24 -20.78 19.14 -1.81
CA VAL A 24 -20.78 20.10 -0.70
C VAL A 24 -19.63 21.10 -0.82
N VAL A 25 -18.42 20.64 -1.15
CA VAL A 25 -17.23 21.48 -1.32
C VAL A 25 -17.42 22.45 -2.49
N ARG A 26 -17.92 21.97 -3.63
CA ARG A 26 -18.21 22.83 -4.80
C ARG A 26 -19.26 23.89 -4.50
N GLU A 27 -20.31 23.54 -3.78
CA GLU A 27 -21.41 24.45 -3.45
C GLU A 27 -21.04 25.50 -2.38
N LYS A 28 -20.33 25.07 -1.34
CA LYS A 28 -20.04 25.96 -0.17
C LYS A 28 -18.76 26.76 -0.32
N GLU A 29 -17.70 26.12 -0.84
CA GLU A 29 -16.36 26.74 -0.86
C GLU A 29 -16.03 27.30 -2.25
N ASN A 30 -16.76 26.87 -3.30
CA ASN A 30 -16.55 27.28 -4.69
C ASN A 30 -15.06 27.26 -5.13
N PRO A 31 -14.33 26.17 -4.89
CA PRO A 31 -12.90 26.11 -5.18
C PRO A 31 -12.61 26.09 -6.68
N ASP A 32 -11.45 26.60 -7.08
CA ASP A 32 -11.00 26.59 -8.47
C ASP A 32 -10.59 25.17 -8.92
N VAL A 33 -10.08 24.34 -7.98
CA VAL A 33 -9.64 22.97 -8.20
C VAL A 33 -10.10 22.07 -7.05
N VAL A 34 -10.55 20.86 -7.35
CA VAL A 34 -10.89 19.82 -6.39
C VAL A 34 -10.05 18.58 -6.64
N ILE A 35 -9.36 18.13 -5.61
CA ILE A 35 -8.50 16.96 -5.63
C ILE A 35 -9.05 15.92 -4.65
N ILE A 36 -9.22 14.69 -5.11
CA ILE A 36 -9.42 13.53 -4.24
C ILE A 36 -8.06 12.88 -3.99
N SER A 37 -7.66 12.78 -2.73
CA SER A 37 -6.53 11.93 -2.32
C SER A 37 -7.11 10.73 -1.58
N VAL A 38 -6.85 9.54 -2.09
CA VAL A 38 -7.38 8.29 -1.54
C VAL A 38 -6.26 7.26 -1.36
N HIS A 39 -6.19 6.63 -0.19
CA HIS A 39 -5.38 5.43 -0.02
C HIS A 39 -6.18 4.24 -0.54
N GLY A 40 -6.16 4.06 -1.85
CA GLY A 40 -6.82 3.01 -2.60
C GLY A 40 -6.16 2.88 -3.97
N GLY A 41 -6.16 1.67 -4.52
CA GLY A 41 -5.51 1.38 -5.80
C GLY A 41 -6.27 1.92 -7.00
N ILE A 42 -5.71 1.69 -8.17
CA ILE A 42 -6.20 2.22 -9.44
C ILE A 42 -7.59 1.67 -9.80
N GLY A 43 -7.77 0.35 -9.77
CA GLY A 43 -9.04 -0.29 -10.09
C GLY A 43 -9.51 -0.11 -11.53
N GLU A 44 -10.83 -0.07 -11.73
CA GLU A 44 -11.51 -0.04 -13.03
C GLU A 44 -12.55 1.08 -13.11
N LEU A 45 -12.95 1.45 -14.35
CA LEU A 45 -13.87 2.56 -14.59
C LEU A 45 -15.33 2.27 -14.20
N GLU A 46 -15.77 1.04 -14.43
CA GLU A 46 -17.18 0.65 -14.35
C GLU A 46 -17.53 -0.08 -13.05
N GLU A 47 -16.53 -0.59 -12.34
CA GLU A 47 -16.72 -1.36 -11.12
C GLU A 47 -16.12 -0.64 -9.91
N HIS A 48 -16.98 -0.33 -8.92
CA HIS A 48 -16.52 0.19 -7.63
C HIS A 48 -15.93 -0.93 -6.77
N ARG A 49 -14.60 -1.03 -6.76
CA ARG A 49 -13.85 -1.91 -5.85
C ARG A 49 -13.42 -1.13 -4.61
N ILE A 50 -13.71 -1.68 -3.42
CA ILE A 50 -13.45 -0.99 -2.14
C ILE A 50 -11.96 -0.65 -1.99
N GLU A 51 -11.05 -1.59 -2.32
CA GLU A 51 -9.61 -1.38 -2.19
C GLU A 51 -8.99 -0.59 -3.33
N ASN A 52 -9.61 -0.59 -4.52
CA ASN A 52 -9.07 0.03 -5.73
C ASN A 52 -10.09 0.96 -6.40
N PRO A 53 -10.48 2.08 -5.76
CA PRO A 53 -11.60 2.91 -6.23
C PRO A 53 -11.19 4.04 -7.19
N ALA A 54 -9.90 4.30 -7.46
CA ALA A 54 -9.44 5.55 -8.04
C ALA A 54 -10.03 5.86 -9.44
N MET A 55 -10.00 4.88 -10.36
CA MET A 55 -10.55 5.04 -11.69
C MET A 55 -12.07 5.22 -11.67
N PHE A 56 -12.76 4.47 -10.79
CA PHE A 56 -14.21 4.61 -10.61
C PHE A 56 -14.58 5.99 -10.05
N LEU A 57 -13.84 6.51 -9.08
CA LEU A 57 -14.05 7.86 -8.54
C LEU A 57 -13.85 8.91 -9.63
N ALA A 58 -12.77 8.82 -10.41
CA ALA A 58 -12.49 9.74 -11.49
C ALA A 58 -13.57 9.74 -12.56
N ALA A 59 -14.14 8.58 -12.90
CA ALA A 59 -15.18 8.44 -13.92
C ALA A 59 -16.57 8.89 -13.44
N ASN A 60 -16.89 8.73 -12.15
CA ASN A 60 -18.26 8.85 -11.66
C ASN A 60 -18.51 10.03 -10.72
N VAL A 61 -17.48 10.62 -10.09
CA VAL A 61 -17.64 11.80 -9.24
C VAL A 61 -17.51 13.07 -10.07
N LYS A 62 -18.58 13.85 -10.15
CA LYS A 62 -18.60 15.10 -10.92
C LYS A 62 -17.89 16.24 -10.14
N GLY A 63 -17.22 17.10 -10.90
CA GLY A 63 -16.56 18.26 -10.32
C GLY A 63 -15.20 17.97 -9.68
N VAL A 64 -14.61 16.82 -9.93
CA VAL A 64 -13.23 16.48 -9.55
C VAL A 64 -12.29 16.81 -10.69
N ASP A 65 -11.10 17.30 -10.39
CA ASP A 65 -10.06 17.66 -11.36
C ASP A 65 -8.89 16.66 -11.38
N LEU A 66 -8.62 16.06 -10.20
CA LEU A 66 -7.49 15.15 -9.99
C LEU A 66 -7.84 14.10 -8.94
N VAL A 67 -7.45 12.86 -9.18
CA VAL A 67 -7.44 11.78 -8.18
C VAL A 67 -6.00 11.31 -7.97
N ILE A 68 -5.53 11.38 -6.73
CA ILE A 68 -4.24 10.82 -6.31
C ILE A 68 -4.51 9.53 -5.55
N ALA A 69 -3.99 8.44 -6.09
CA ALA A 69 -4.14 7.07 -5.60
C ALA A 69 -2.86 6.53 -4.96
N GLY A 70 -2.97 5.37 -4.35
CA GLY A 70 -1.87 4.59 -3.77
C GLY A 70 -2.35 3.17 -3.48
N HIS A 71 -1.73 2.43 -2.56
CA HIS A 71 -2.13 1.09 -2.11
C HIS A 71 -1.62 -0.07 -2.99
N ASP A 72 -2.00 -0.15 -4.25
CA ASP A 72 -1.60 -1.24 -5.17
C ASP A 72 -0.19 -1.06 -5.77
N HIS A 73 0.51 0.01 -5.36
CA HIS A 73 1.88 0.32 -5.74
C HIS A 73 2.09 0.45 -7.26
N ARG A 74 1.06 0.73 -8.02
CA ARG A 74 1.13 0.91 -9.47
C ARG A 74 1.75 2.25 -9.82
N ARG A 75 2.46 2.29 -10.94
CA ARG A 75 2.91 3.53 -11.57
C ARG A 75 1.86 3.90 -12.60
N PHE A 76 1.12 4.97 -12.34
CA PHE A 76 -0.02 5.33 -13.16
C PHE A 76 -0.17 6.85 -13.29
N ALA A 77 -0.42 7.32 -14.52
CA ALA A 77 -0.71 8.72 -14.82
C ALA A 77 -1.55 8.78 -16.11
N GLU A 78 -2.87 8.74 -15.99
CA GLU A 78 -3.77 8.77 -17.14
C GLU A 78 -4.98 9.67 -16.90
N LYS A 79 -5.56 10.18 -17.98
CA LYS A 79 -6.80 10.97 -17.96
C LYS A 79 -8.01 10.09 -18.19
N VAL A 80 -9.03 10.28 -17.35
CA VAL A 80 -10.32 9.59 -17.40
C VAL A 80 -11.40 10.58 -17.75
N TRP A 81 -12.22 10.25 -18.73
CA TRP A 81 -13.39 11.06 -19.09
C TRP A 81 -14.57 10.73 -18.16
N ASN A 82 -15.11 11.74 -17.47
CA ASN A 82 -16.23 11.56 -16.53
C ASN A 82 -17.61 11.95 -17.10
N GLY A 83 -17.69 12.21 -18.40
CA GLY A 83 -18.89 12.68 -19.08
C GLY A 83 -19.02 14.21 -19.16
N GLU A 84 -18.18 14.96 -18.46
CA GLU A 84 -18.16 16.43 -18.46
C GLU A 84 -16.76 16.97 -18.73
N ASP A 85 -15.73 16.38 -18.11
CA ASP A 85 -14.36 16.83 -18.20
C ASP A 85 -13.39 15.63 -18.08
N SER A 86 -12.10 15.88 -18.32
CA SER A 86 -11.04 14.90 -18.15
C SER A 86 -10.42 15.04 -16.75
N VAL A 87 -10.52 13.99 -15.96
CA VAL A 87 -9.94 13.89 -14.63
C VAL A 87 -8.60 13.16 -14.70
N LEU A 88 -7.53 13.75 -14.22
CA LEU A 88 -6.23 13.09 -14.12
C LEU A 88 -6.23 12.13 -12.93
N VAL A 89 -5.77 10.88 -13.15
CA VAL A 89 -5.55 9.88 -12.10
C VAL A 89 -4.07 9.59 -12.03
N MET A 90 -3.47 9.66 -10.83
CA MET A 90 -2.05 9.41 -10.64
C MET A 90 -1.78 8.52 -9.43
N ASP A 91 -0.82 7.61 -9.60
CA ASP A 91 -0.17 6.85 -8.53
C ASP A 91 1.35 6.81 -8.77
N GLY A 92 2.13 7.30 -7.82
CA GLY A 92 3.59 7.32 -7.85
C GLY A 92 4.24 5.97 -7.55
N GLY A 93 3.46 4.93 -7.31
CA GLY A 93 3.95 3.63 -6.89
C GLY A 93 4.31 3.59 -5.42
N SER A 94 5.43 2.98 -5.09
CA SER A 94 5.83 2.78 -3.69
C SER A 94 7.26 3.22 -3.40
N ARG A 95 7.57 3.42 -2.10
CA ARG A 95 8.91 3.69 -1.56
C ARG A 95 9.54 4.97 -2.08
N ALA A 96 8.73 5.98 -2.42
CA ALA A 96 9.18 7.26 -2.97
C ALA A 96 10.13 7.14 -4.17
N LYS A 97 10.01 6.07 -4.98
CA LYS A 97 10.81 5.90 -6.20
C LYS A 97 10.42 6.89 -7.30
N LEU A 98 9.16 7.30 -7.29
CA LEU A 98 8.60 8.28 -8.18
C LEU A 98 7.87 9.36 -7.38
N LEU A 99 7.88 10.58 -7.88
CA LEU A 99 7.06 11.69 -7.42
C LEU A 99 5.99 11.96 -8.48
N SER A 100 4.74 12.09 -8.07
CA SER A 100 3.66 12.57 -8.94
C SER A 100 3.72 14.09 -8.98
N GLU A 101 4.21 14.66 -10.08
CA GLU A 101 4.19 16.09 -10.31
C GLU A 101 2.96 16.47 -11.10
N VAL A 102 2.18 17.44 -10.60
CA VAL A 102 0.95 17.91 -11.25
C VAL A 102 1.03 19.41 -11.47
N LYS A 103 0.78 19.82 -12.72
CA LYS A 103 0.67 21.21 -13.12
C LYS A 103 -0.78 21.54 -13.44
N VAL A 104 -1.36 22.43 -12.64
CA VAL A 104 -2.70 22.98 -12.88
C VAL A 104 -2.56 24.39 -13.47
N SER A 105 -3.15 24.61 -14.62
CA SER A 105 -3.16 25.91 -15.30
C SER A 105 -4.60 26.32 -15.59
N PHE A 106 -4.96 27.56 -15.34
CA PHE A 106 -6.27 28.10 -15.67
C PHE A 106 -6.22 29.62 -15.86
N LYS A 107 -7.24 30.17 -16.52
CA LYS A 107 -7.48 31.60 -16.56
C LYS A 107 -8.65 31.94 -15.64
N LYS A 108 -8.62 33.16 -15.02
CA LYS A 108 -9.70 33.62 -14.14
C LYS A 108 -10.18 35.01 -14.59
N LYS A 109 -11.49 35.16 -14.77
CA LYS A 109 -12.14 36.44 -15.12
C LYS A 109 -13.47 36.55 -14.38
N GLY A 110 -13.67 37.67 -13.68
CA GLY A 110 -14.90 37.90 -12.91
C GLY A 110 -15.16 36.83 -11.86
N GLY A 111 -14.13 36.29 -11.24
CA GLY A 111 -14.24 35.20 -10.24
C GLY A 111 -14.48 33.80 -10.83
N LYS A 112 -14.64 33.66 -12.16
CA LYS A 112 -14.84 32.36 -12.81
C LYS A 112 -13.58 31.86 -13.47
N VAL A 113 -13.30 30.56 -13.29
CA VAL A 113 -12.21 29.83 -13.95
C VAL A 113 -12.65 29.38 -15.35
N TYR A 114 -11.75 29.49 -16.30
CA TYR A 114 -11.90 28.97 -17.65
C TYR A 114 -10.55 28.56 -18.22
N ASP A 115 -10.54 27.79 -19.30
CA ASP A 115 -9.33 27.21 -19.91
C ASP A 115 -8.48 26.44 -18.87
N LYS A 116 -9.11 25.65 -17.99
CA LYS A 116 -8.41 24.84 -16.99
C LYS A 116 -7.78 23.62 -17.67
N SER A 117 -6.51 23.38 -17.33
CA SER A 117 -5.76 22.20 -17.75
C SER A 117 -5.07 21.59 -16.51
N VAL A 118 -5.18 20.28 -16.37
CA VAL A 118 -4.49 19.49 -15.36
C VAL A 118 -3.60 18.49 -16.10
N GLU A 119 -2.30 18.67 -15.96
CA GLU A 119 -1.27 17.80 -16.55
C GLU A 119 -0.42 17.22 -15.45
N GLY A 120 0.04 15.97 -15.61
CA GLY A 120 0.89 15.33 -14.63
C GLY A 120 1.89 14.39 -15.24
N GLU A 121 3.02 14.23 -14.55
CA GLU A 121 4.04 13.27 -14.89
C GLU A 121 4.61 12.57 -13.65
N LEU A 122 5.19 11.38 -13.86
CA LEU A 122 5.87 10.63 -12.82
C LEU A 122 7.38 10.89 -12.93
N VAL A 123 7.90 11.67 -11.98
CA VAL A 123 9.31 12.07 -11.93
C VAL A 123 10.12 11.05 -11.15
N SER A 124 11.19 10.51 -11.75
CA SER A 124 12.08 9.58 -11.07
C SER A 124 12.91 10.26 -9.99
N MET A 125 12.91 9.67 -8.80
CA MET A 125 13.74 10.14 -7.68
C MET A 125 15.11 9.47 -7.61
N LYS A 126 15.43 8.58 -8.58
CA LYS A 126 16.63 7.74 -8.55
C LYS A 126 17.95 8.55 -8.44
N ASP A 127 18.03 9.66 -9.16
CA ASP A 127 19.25 10.47 -9.26
C ASP A 127 19.12 11.80 -8.50
N VAL A 128 18.09 11.94 -7.67
CA VAL A 128 17.91 13.11 -6.81
C VAL A 128 18.85 13.00 -5.62
N PRO A 129 19.71 14.00 -5.35
CA PRO A 129 20.63 13.95 -4.22
C PRO A 129 19.86 14.01 -2.90
N GLN A 130 20.44 13.43 -1.86
CA GLN A 130 19.91 13.55 -0.50
C GLN A 130 19.86 15.00 -0.05
N ASN A 131 18.88 15.33 0.76
CA ASN A 131 18.74 16.66 1.32
C ASN A 131 19.55 16.76 2.62
N GLU A 132 20.72 17.39 2.57
CA GLU A 132 21.61 17.51 3.72
C GLU A 132 20.97 18.20 4.94
N VAL A 133 20.05 19.14 4.71
CA VAL A 133 19.33 19.83 5.80
C VAL A 133 18.37 18.89 6.50
N PHE A 134 17.65 18.07 5.72
CA PHE A 134 16.78 17.03 6.25
C PHE A 134 17.58 15.99 7.05
N ASP A 135 18.66 15.49 6.47
CA ASP A 135 19.51 14.48 7.11
C ASP A 135 20.10 15.00 8.42
N ALA A 136 20.61 16.24 8.44
CA ALA A 136 21.11 16.85 9.66
C ALA A 136 20.04 17.05 10.73
N HIS A 137 18.80 17.40 10.32
CA HIS A 137 17.68 17.59 11.25
C HIS A 137 17.28 16.31 11.96
N PHE A 138 17.24 15.19 11.23
CA PHE A 138 16.80 13.88 11.73
C PHE A 138 17.95 12.94 12.15
N ALA A 139 19.20 13.40 12.14
CA ALA A 139 20.36 12.56 12.45
C ALA A 139 20.27 11.87 13.83
N ALA A 140 19.78 12.59 14.84
CA ALA A 140 19.64 12.05 16.19
C ALA A 140 18.58 10.94 16.26
N ASP A 141 17.43 11.17 15.64
CA ASP A 141 16.33 10.21 15.59
C ASP A 141 16.74 8.97 14.77
N GLY A 142 17.41 9.19 13.64
CA GLY A 142 17.98 8.14 12.80
C GLY A 142 18.95 7.25 13.57
N LYS A 143 19.81 7.84 14.41
CA LYS A 143 20.73 7.09 15.26
C LYS A 143 20.02 6.20 16.28
N VAL A 144 18.96 6.69 16.91
CA VAL A 144 18.15 5.90 17.85
C VAL A 144 17.52 4.70 17.15
N VAL A 145 16.97 4.90 15.95
CA VAL A 145 16.40 3.80 15.14
C VAL A 145 17.49 2.82 14.74
N GLU A 146 18.63 3.30 14.26
CA GLU A 146 19.76 2.45 13.86
C GLU A 146 20.26 1.57 15.00
N ASP A 147 20.43 2.14 16.19
CA ASP A 147 20.88 1.40 17.38
C ASP A 147 19.86 0.33 17.77
N PHE A 148 18.56 0.64 17.70
CA PHE A 148 17.49 -0.30 18.02
C PHE A 148 17.42 -1.47 17.02
N VAL A 149 17.41 -1.18 15.71
CA VAL A 149 17.24 -2.22 14.68
C VAL A 149 18.47 -3.12 14.50
N ASN A 150 19.65 -2.67 14.99
CA ASN A 150 20.89 -3.45 14.94
C ASN A 150 21.13 -4.30 16.21
N VAL A 151 20.19 -4.35 17.15
CA VAL A 151 20.29 -5.26 18.30
C VAL A 151 20.26 -6.72 17.80
N LYS A 152 21.23 -7.52 18.23
CA LYS A 152 21.26 -8.96 18.00
C LYS A 152 20.12 -9.62 18.78
N VAL A 153 19.26 -10.37 18.10
CA VAL A 153 18.11 -11.09 18.66
C VAL A 153 18.28 -12.61 18.63
N GLY A 154 19.23 -13.11 17.84
CA GLY A 154 19.47 -14.54 17.71
C GLY A 154 20.64 -14.84 16.79
N GLU A 155 20.73 -16.11 16.39
CA GLU A 155 21.72 -16.62 15.44
C GLU A 155 21.13 -17.75 14.62
N ILE A 156 21.47 -17.81 13.33
CA ILE A 156 21.09 -18.90 12.43
C ILE A 156 22.33 -19.58 11.88
N THR A 157 22.22 -20.89 11.68
CA THR A 157 23.35 -21.74 11.27
C THR A 157 23.48 -21.90 9.78
N GLU A 158 22.46 -21.51 9.01
CA GLU A 158 22.39 -21.61 7.55
C GLU A 158 21.77 -20.33 6.95
N ASP A 159 22.04 -20.06 5.67
CA ASP A 159 21.41 -18.96 4.95
C ASP A 159 19.92 -19.24 4.74
N LEU A 160 19.07 -18.25 4.99
CA LEU A 160 17.66 -18.28 4.61
C LEU A 160 17.47 -17.51 3.31
N ASN A 161 17.34 -18.23 2.20
CA ASN A 161 17.11 -17.66 0.88
C ASN A 161 15.61 -17.54 0.61
N PHE A 162 15.12 -16.31 0.42
CA PHE A 162 13.69 -16.06 0.16
C PHE A 162 13.29 -16.36 -1.30
N GLY A 163 14.26 -16.36 -2.23
CA GLY A 163 14.01 -16.66 -3.64
C GLY A 163 13.50 -18.07 -3.90
N GLU A 164 13.74 -19.01 -2.99
CA GLU A 164 13.32 -20.40 -3.10
C GLU A 164 11.88 -20.66 -2.60
N ALA A 165 11.23 -19.64 -2.02
CA ALA A 165 9.95 -19.81 -1.31
C ALA A 165 8.77 -20.28 -2.19
N LEU A 166 8.84 -20.08 -3.51
CA LEU A 166 7.83 -20.52 -4.48
C LEU A 166 8.21 -21.82 -5.22
N ASP A 167 9.45 -22.29 -5.05
CA ASP A 167 9.98 -23.45 -5.77
C ASP A 167 9.82 -24.77 -5.00
N GLY A 168 9.29 -24.72 -3.78
CA GLY A 168 9.09 -25.89 -2.92
C GLY A 168 9.60 -25.69 -1.50
N MET A 169 10.18 -26.75 -0.93
CA MET A 169 10.74 -26.70 0.44
C MET A 169 11.95 -25.78 0.48
N CYS A 170 11.95 -24.82 1.39
CA CYS A 170 13.08 -23.93 1.62
C CYS A 170 13.21 -23.56 3.10
N GLY A 171 14.44 -23.32 3.56
CA GLY A 171 14.73 -23.01 4.96
C GLY A 171 13.98 -21.79 5.48
N TYR A 172 13.67 -20.82 4.63
CA TYR A 172 12.87 -19.66 5.00
C TYR A 172 11.45 -20.02 5.40
N MET A 173 10.72 -20.76 4.55
CA MET A 173 9.35 -21.17 4.86
C MET A 173 9.30 -22.19 5.99
N ASP A 174 10.26 -23.13 6.04
CA ASP A 174 10.39 -24.05 7.16
C ASP A 174 10.57 -23.34 8.49
N PHE A 175 11.35 -22.26 8.51
CA PHE A 175 11.51 -21.42 9.70
C PHE A 175 10.20 -20.73 10.09
N VAL A 176 9.46 -20.13 9.13
CA VAL A 176 8.17 -19.49 9.40
C VAL A 176 7.18 -20.50 9.97
N HIS A 177 7.06 -21.68 9.34
CA HIS A 177 6.18 -22.75 9.79
C HIS A 177 6.58 -23.27 11.18
N LEU A 178 7.87 -23.46 11.43
CA LEU A 178 8.36 -23.89 12.75
C LEU A 178 7.98 -22.90 13.84
N VAL A 179 8.15 -21.60 13.62
CA VAL A 179 7.77 -20.56 14.59
C VAL A 179 6.27 -20.64 14.89
N GLN A 180 5.42 -20.79 13.88
CA GLN A 180 3.98 -20.90 14.05
C GLN A 180 3.59 -22.16 14.84
N LEU A 181 4.14 -23.31 14.48
CA LEU A 181 3.86 -24.61 15.14
C LEU A 181 4.33 -24.61 16.63
N VAL A 182 5.54 -24.11 16.88
CA VAL A 182 6.07 -24.04 18.25
C VAL A 182 5.26 -23.06 19.11
N SER A 183 4.81 -21.95 18.54
CA SER A 183 4.05 -20.93 19.28
C SER A 183 2.62 -21.36 19.60
N THR A 184 2.03 -22.26 18.81
CA THR A 184 0.61 -22.64 18.92
C THR A 184 0.39 -24.07 19.39
N GLY A 185 1.33 -24.97 19.16
CA GLY A 185 1.16 -26.41 19.36
C GLY A 185 0.21 -27.04 18.33
N ALA A 186 -0.07 -26.37 17.21
CA ALA A 186 -0.92 -26.89 16.15
C ALA A 186 -0.23 -28.04 15.38
N ASP A 187 -1.02 -28.91 14.73
CA ASP A 187 -0.51 -30.03 13.95
C ASP A 187 -0.03 -29.64 12.57
N VAL A 188 -0.58 -28.56 12.01
CA VAL A 188 -0.32 -28.05 10.66
C VAL A 188 -0.17 -26.53 10.70
N SER A 189 0.73 -26.00 9.91
CA SER A 189 0.93 -24.56 9.70
C SER A 189 0.68 -24.22 8.24
N ILE A 190 -0.06 -23.14 8.00
CA ILE A 190 -0.37 -22.62 6.66
C ILE A 190 0.09 -21.17 6.61
N SER A 191 0.93 -20.83 5.65
CA SER A 191 1.44 -19.48 5.43
C SER A 191 1.83 -19.27 3.97
N ALA A 192 1.68 -18.06 3.48
CA ALA A 192 2.26 -17.65 2.20
C ALA A 192 3.59 -16.94 2.44
N PRO A 193 4.55 -17.01 1.50
CA PRO A 193 5.79 -16.26 1.60
C PRO A 193 5.52 -14.76 1.50
N LEU A 194 6.09 -13.97 2.42
CA LEU A 194 5.99 -12.51 2.40
C LEU A 194 7.14 -11.84 1.66
N ALA A 195 8.19 -12.59 1.36
CA ALA A 195 9.31 -12.18 0.54
C ALA A 195 9.69 -13.31 -0.42
N THR A 196 9.97 -12.94 -1.66
CA THR A 196 10.38 -13.87 -2.74
C THR A 196 11.73 -13.47 -3.34
N SER A 197 12.47 -12.59 -2.66
CA SER A 197 13.82 -12.18 -3.04
C SER A 197 14.59 -11.67 -1.83
N GLY A 198 15.90 -11.82 -1.84
CA GLY A 198 16.76 -11.50 -0.69
C GLY A 198 16.92 -12.69 0.24
N GLY A 199 17.22 -12.42 1.50
CA GLY A 199 17.43 -13.46 2.51
C GLY A 199 18.08 -12.94 3.78
N VAL A 200 18.24 -13.83 4.75
CA VAL A 200 19.02 -13.58 5.97
C VAL A 200 20.24 -14.50 5.94
N PRO A 201 21.46 -13.94 5.93
CA PRO A 201 22.67 -14.75 5.87
C PRO A 201 22.89 -15.46 7.20
N LYS A 202 23.58 -16.60 7.15
CA LYS A 202 24.11 -17.32 8.31
C LYS A 202 24.87 -16.38 9.26
N GLY A 203 24.66 -16.57 10.55
CA GLY A 203 25.31 -15.82 11.61
C GLY A 203 24.33 -15.04 12.47
N ASP A 204 24.71 -13.85 12.91
CA ASP A 204 23.91 -13.02 13.78
C ASP A 204 22.63 -12.53 13.10
N VAL A 205 21.50 -12.77 13.76
CA VAL A 205 20.21 -12.21 13.39
C VAL A 205 19.99 -10.93 14.18
N LEU A 206 19.86 -9.83 13.46
CA LEU A 206 19.56 -8.53 14.03
C LEU A 206 18.05 -8.26 14.01
N TYR A 207 17.59 -7.36 14.88
CA TYR A 207 16.17 -7.02 14.95
C TYR A 207 15.58 -6.63 13.57
N LYS A 208 16.32 -5.89 12.74
CA LYS A 208 15.92 -5.54 11.38
C LYS A 208 15.63 -6.76 10.50
N ASN A 209 16.32 -7.89 10.70
CA ASN A 209 16.11 -9.08 9.90
C ASN A 209 14.74 -9.72 10.16
N LEU A 210 14.12 -9.46 11.32
CA LEU A 210 12.75 -9.93 11.59
C LEU A 210 11.76 -9.28 10.63
N PHE A 211 11.97 -8.02 10.21
CA PHE A 211 11.15 -7.36 9.20
C PHE A 211 11.39 -7.89 7.78
N ASP A 212 12.57 -8.43 7.52
CA ASP A 212 12.84 -9.12 6.25
C ASP A 212 12.11 -10.46 6.21
N LEU A 213 12.12 -11.21 7.32
CA LEU A 213 11.45 -12.50 7.47
C LEU A 213 9.92 -12.35 7.47
N TYR A 214 9.39 -11.41 8.27
CA TYR A 214 7.95 -11.20 8.45
C TYR A 214 7.64 -9.76 8.81
N ARG A 215 7.32 -8.95 7.81
CA ARG A 215 7.20 -7.48 7.95
C ARG A 215 5.84 -6.96 8.42
N TYR A 216 4.81 -7.80 8.40
CA TYR A 216 3.46 -7.38 8.73
C TYR A 216 3.06 -7.85 10.12
N GLU A 217 2.40 -6.97 10.86
CA GLU A 217 1.84 -7.25 12.17
C GLU A 217 0.50 -7.98 12.00
N ASN A 218 0.56 -9.30 11.86
CA ASN A 218 -0.60 -10.17 11.70
C ASN A 218 -0.89 -10.92 13.00
N GLN A 219 -2.16 -11.28 13.20
CA GLN A 219 -2.54 -12.19 14.28
C GLN A 219 -2.45 -13.64 13.81
N LEU A 220 -1.86 -14.49 14.66
CA LEU A 220 -1.81 -15.92 14.42
C LEU A 220 -3.11 -16.56 14.96
N TYR A 221 -3.82 -17.25 14.09
CA TYR A 221 -5.05 -17.95 14.43
C TYR A 221 -4.85 -19.45 14.43
N VAL A 222 -5.45 -20.14 15.42
CA VAL A 222 -5.57 -21.60 15.44
C VAL A 222 -7.01 -21.94 15.15
N ILE A 223 -7.22 -22.76 14.13
CA ILE A 223 -8.54 -23.24 13.73
C ILE A 223 -8.58 -24.76 13.77
N THR A 224 -9.74 -25.33 14.07
CA THR A 224 -9.96 -26.77 14.01
C THR A 224 -10.61 -27.13 12.69
N MET A 225 -9.97 -28.05 11.95
CA MET A 225 -10.44 -28.53 10.66
C MET A 225 -10.45 -30.05 10.62
N SER A 226 -11.42 -30.64 9.93
CA SER A 226 -11.36 -32.05 9.55
C SER A 226 -10.35 -32.26 8.42
N GLY A 227 -9.84 -33.48 8.25
CA GLY A 227 -8.96 -33.81 7.14
C GLY A 227 -9.60 -33.58 5.75
N ARG A 228 -10.93 -33.62 5.64
CA ARG A 228 -11.65 -33.29 4.42
C ARG A 228 -11.59 -31.80 4.13
N GLU A 229 -11.88 -30.95 5.10
CA GLU A 229 -11.82 -29.50 4.96
C GLU A 229 -10.41 -29.03 4.63
N LEU A 230 -9.39 -29.61 5.27
CA LEU A 230 -8.00 -29.32 4.94
C LEU A 230 -7.67 -29.69 3.49
N LYS A 231 -8.13 -30.87 3.04
CA LYS A 231 -7.94 -31.28 1.64
C LYS A 231 -8.63 -30.33 0.69
N ASP A 232 -9.90 -29.99 0.95
CA ASP A 232 -10.68 -29.09 0.09
C ASP A 232 -10.06 -27.69 0.04
N TYR A 233 -9.48 -27.19 1.15
CA TYR A 233 -8.73 -25.95 1.18
C TYR A 233 -7.50 -25.97 0.30
N LEU A 234 -6.69 -27.05 0.36
CA LEU A 234 -5.49 -27.20 -0.46
C LEU A 234 -5.83 -27.33 -1.96
N GLU A 235 -6.84 -28.12 -2.30
CA GLU A 235 -7.30 -28.28 -3.70
C GLU A 235 -7.76 -26.94 -4.29
N ASN A 236 -8.55 -26.16 -3.54
CA ASN A 236 -9.04 -24.87 -3.97
C ASN A 236 -7.92 -23.80 -4.09
N SER A 237 -6.75 -24.02 -3.50
CA SER A 237 -5.60 -23.12 -3.60
C SER A 237 -4.78 -23.35 -4.89
N PHE A 238 -5.05 -24.43 -5.63
CA PHE A 238 -4.39 -24.77 -6.88
C PHE A 238 -5.21 -24.46 -8.14
N ASP A 239 -6.49 -24.09 -8.00
CA ASP A 239 -7.38 -23.68 -9.09
C ASP A 239 -7.28 -22.16 -9.34
#